data_184391fead418e6f0defc580b28247d3
#
_entry.id   184391fead418e6f0defc580b28247d3
#
_cell.length_a   1.000
_cell.length_b   1.000
_cell.length_c   1.000
_cell.angle_alpha   90.00
_cell.angle_beta   90.00
_cell.angle_gamma   90.00
#
_symmetry.space_group_name_H-M   'P 1'
#
loop_
_entity.id
_entity.type
_entity.pdbx_description
1 polymer ?
#
loop_
_entity_poly.entity_id
_entity_poly.type
_entity_poly.pdbx_seq_one_letter_code
_entity_poly.pdbx_strand_id
1 'polypeptide(L)'
;MSFSLPERVILKGPNFIREVFERGVGVPGFISFGIGNPAPEAIPVKVIEDAFDFIVHDNPMSLLQYGPMQGDARLAELTLQRLSKVHHMNLEGQGLIISNGAGQLLGLVPITVCEPGDEVYMDDYTFTSAINSVRNMGAKAVGIKTDEFGMIPSELEKAAQSGKGKYIYLIPNFQNPTGITMPLERRKEIYAIASKYDLFIYEDDPYGEIRFAGEHVPTFKSFDTENRVLYAGSYSKTLSAGLRVGFLLGPEDVIGTIQALKNNTAGQMPLVTQKVVAHVLDHIDYDAHLENVRKVYKSKCDAMMRVF
;
A
#
# COMPACT_ATOMS: atom_id res chain seq x y z
N MET A 1 36.84 -17.08 9.38
CA MET A 1 35.84 -16.39 10.25
C MET A 1 34.48 -16.60 9.59
N SER A 2 33.55 -17.25 10.25
CA SER A 2 32.15 -17.39 9.78
C SER A 2 31.35 -16.22 10.35
N PHE A 3 30.85 -15.35 9.48
CA PHE A 3 29.87 -14.34 9.88
C PHE A 3 28.55 -15.05 10.19
N SER A 4 28.00 -14.81 11.40
CA SER A 4 26.63 -15.22 11.72
C SER A 4 25.68 -14.06 11.45
N LEU A 5 24.71 -14.26 10.58
CA LEU A 5 23.64 -13.30 10.35
C LEU A 5 22.58 -13.47 11.48
N PRO A 6 21.91 -12.36 11.88
CA PRO A 6 20.79 -12.46 12.80
C PRO A 6 19.68 -13.36 12.23
N GLU A 7 19.16 -14.29 13.04
CA GLU A 7 18.12 -15.23 12.59
C GLU A 7 16.88 -14.54 12.00
N ARG A 8 16.53 -13.34 12.49
CA ARG A 8 15.38 -12.58 12.03
C ARG A 8 15.48 -12.15 10.56
N VAL A 9 16.69 -11.96 10.02
CA VAL A 9 16.92 -11.55 8.62
C VAL A 9 17.23 -12.73 7.71
N ILE A 10 17.36 -13.94 8.26
CA ILE A 10 17.51 -15.14 7.45
C ILE A 10 16.13 -15.52 6.94
N LEU A 11 15.90 -15.27 5.65
CA LEU A 11 14.70 -15.74 4.98
C LEU A 11 14.73 -17.27 4.95
N LYS A 12 13.96 -17.90 5.85
CA LYS A 12 13.80 -19.35 5.89
C LYS A 12 12.81 -19.77 4.79
N GLY A 13 13.34 -20.20 3.67
CA GLY A 13 12.59 -20.81 2.57
C GLY A 13 12.57 -19.97 1.30
N PRO A 14 12.33 -20.63 0.19
CA PRO A 14 12.23 -19.99 -1.11
C PRO A 14 11.00 -19.07 -1.13
N ASN A 15 11.11 -17.93 -1.82
CA ASN A 15 9.93 -17.16 -2.20
C ASN A 15 9.25 -17.93 -3.35
N PHE A 16 8.38 -18.87 -2.98
CA PHE A 16 7.74 -19.80 -3.89
C PHE A 16 7.04 -19.10 -5.07
N ILE A 17 6.37 -17.97 -4.81
CA ILE A 17 5.69 -17.20 -5.86
C ILE A 17 6.72 -16.67 -6.87
N ARG A 18 7.83 -16.14 -6.37
CA ARG A 18 8.93 -15.63 -7.24
C ARG A 18 9.58 -16.75 -8.04
N GLU A 19 9.84 -17.89 -7.41
CA GLU A 19 10.43 -19.05 -8.12
C GLU A 19 9.52 -19.56 -9.25
N VAL A 20 8.23 -19.70 -8.99
CA VAL A 20 7.25 -20.12 -10.01
C VAL A 20 7.21 -19.13 -11.17
N PHE A 21 7.22 -17.83 -10.86
CA PHE A 21 7.26 -16.79 -11.87
C PHE A 21 8.56 -16.85 -12.71
N GLU A 22 9.71 -16.94 -12.05
CA GLU A 22 11.02 -16.99 -12.71
C GLU A 22 11.14 -18.24 -13.62
N ARG A 23 10.58 -19.38 -13.21
CA ARG A 23 10.54 -20.59 -14.05
C ARG A 23 9.65 -20.45 -15.27
N GLY A 24 8.63 -19.59 -15.23
CA GLY A 24 7.74 -19.35 -16.36
C GLY A 24 8.24 -18.31 -17.35
N VAL A 25 9.22 -17.48 -16.97
CA VAL A 25 9.78 -16.45 -17.85
C VAL A 25 10.43 -17.08 -19.08
N GLY A 26 9.99 -16.65 -20.26
CA GLY A 26 10.52 -17.17 -21.54
C GLY A 26 9.89 -18.50 -21.99
N VAL A 27 8.97 -19.09 -21.25
CA VAL A 27 8.24 -20.29 -21.68
C VAL A 27 7.08 -19.89 -22.61
N PRO A 28 7.05 -20.34 -23.88
CA PRO A 28 5.96 -20.03 -24.79
C PRO A 28 4.61 -20.47 -24.24
N GLY A 29 3.62 -19.59 -24.28
CA GLY A 29 2.25 -19.88 -23.79
C GLY A 29 2.09 -19.86 -22.26
N PHE A 30 3.11 -19.50 -21.49
CA PHE A 30 2.98 -19.37 -20.04
C PHE A 30 2.11 -18.16 -19.67
N ILE A 31 1.06 -18.43 -18.89
CA ILE A 31 0.16 -17.40 -18.31
C ILE A 31 0.29 -17.49 -16.81
N SER A 32 0.79 -16.42 -16.18
CA SER A 32 0.95 -16.36 -14.72
C SER A 32 -0.31 -15.84 -14.04
N PHE A 33 -0.81 -16.57 -13.06
CA PHE A 33 -1.82 -16.13 -12.10
C PHE A 33 -1.21 -15.76 -10.74
N GLY A 34 0.12 -15.83 -10.59
CA GLY A 34 0.80 -15.64 -9.31
C GLY A 34 1.20 -14.20 -8.99
N ILE A 35 1.34 -13.33 -9.99
CA ILE A 35 1.75 -11.94 -9.81
C ILE A 35 0.70 -11.01 -10.39
N GLY A 36 0.16 -10.11 -9.56
CA GLY A 36 -0.83 -9.11 -9.93
C GLY A 36 -0.22 -7.89 -10.65
N ASN A 37 0.44 -8.11 -11.80
CA ASN A 37 0.89 -7.00 -12.62
C ASN A 37 -0.31 -6.25 -13.23
N PRO A 38 -0.25 -4.91 -13.33
CA PRO A 38 -1.24 -4.15 -14.08
C PRO A 38 -1.36 -4.66 -15.52
N ALA A 39 -2.59 -4.72 -16.01
CA ALA A 39 -2.83 -5.07 -17.41
C ALA A 39 -2.17 -4.03 -18.32
N PRO A 40 -1.45 -4.44 -19.38
CA PRO A 40 -0.80 -3.47 -20.28
C PRO A 40 -1.76 -2.42 -20.83
N GLU A 41 -3.00 -2.82 -21.12
CA GLU A 41 -4.06 -1.96 -21.66
C GLU A 41 -4.58 -0.92 -20.64
N ALA A 42 -4.31 -1.14 -19.35
CA ALA A 42 -4.67 -0.22 -18.27
C ALA A 42 -3.59 0.84 -18.02
N ILE A 43 -2.39 0.68 -18.60
CA ILE A 43 -1.27 1.62 -18.39
C ILE A 43 -1.39 2.73 -19.46
N PRO A 44 -1.47 4.03 -19.07
CA PRO A 44 -1.59 5.14 -20.00
C PRO A 44 -0.21 5.51 -20.58
N VAL A 45 0.38 4.62 -21.40
CA VAL A 45 1.75 4.71 -21.90
C VAL A 45 2.04 6.07 -22.54
N LYS A 46 1.15 6.53 -23.44
CA LYS A 46 1.36 7.81 -24.15
C LYS A 46 1.36 9.01 -23.20
N VAL A 47 0.48 9.01 -22.21
CA VAL A 47 0.42 10.09 -21.20
C VAL A 47 1.70 10.12 -20.36
N ILE A 48 2.21 8.93 -19.99
CA ILE A 48 3.46 8.82 -19.23
C ILE A 48 4.66 9.26 -20.09
N GLU A 49 4.71 8.90 -21.36
CA GLU A 49 5.73 9.34 -22.32
C GLU A 49 5.75 10.86 -22.42
N ASP A 50 4.58 11.50 -22.68
CA ASP A 50 4.46 12.94 -22.77
C ASP A 50 4.88 13.66 -21.47
N ALA A 51 4.56 13.07 -20.31
CA ALA A 51 5.01 13.58 -19.03
C ALA A 51 6.53 13.52 -18.88
N PHE A 52 7.18 12.43 -19.28
CA PHE A 52 8.64 12.32 -19.28
C PHE A 52 9.29 13.38 -20.19
N ASP A 53 8.78 13.53 -21.41
CA ASP A 53 9.28 14.51 -22.36
C ASP A 53 9.15 15.93 -21.79
N PHE A 54 8.00 16.28 -21.23
CA PHE A 54 7.78 17.59 -20.64
C PHE A 54 8.77 17.89 -19.52
N ILE A 55 8.87 17.02 -18.49
CA ILE A 55 9.69 17.30 -17.30
C ILE A 55 11.18 17.32 -17.60
N VAL A 56 11.65 16.52 -18.58
CA VAL A 56 13.06 16.52 -19.00
C VAL A 56 13.42 17.82 -19.72
N HIS A 57 12.52 18.39 -20.53
CA HIS A 57 12.77 19.64 -21.25
C HIS A 57 12.51 20.90 -20.41
N ASP A 58 11.57 20.87 -19.45
CA ASP A 58 11.23 22.03 -18.62
C ASP A 58 12.36 22.41 -17.67
N ASN A 59 12.83 21.47 -16.85
CA ASN A 59 13.89 21.71 -15.88
C ASN A 59 14.76 20.47 -15.63
N PRO A 60 15.68 20.12 -16.56
CA PRO A 60 16.49 18.91 -16.44
C PRO A 60 17.34 18.87 -15.17
N MET A 61 17.84 20.01 -14.70
CA MET A 61 18.68 20.06 -13.51
C MET A 61 17.92 19.71 -12.23
N SER A 62 16.62 19.95 -12.17
CA SER A 62 15.79 19.54 -11.04
C SER A 62 15.66 18.02 -10.91
N LEU A 63 15.97 17.28 -11.97
CA LEU A 63 15.92 15.81 -12.01
C LEU A 63 17.29 15.18 -11.72
N LEU A 64 18.38 15.92 -12.03
CA LEU A 64 19.75 15.40 -12.01
C LEU A 64 20.51 15.78 -10.73
N GLN A 65 19.94 16.62 -9.89
CA GLN A 65 20.50 17.01 -8.60
C GLN A 65 19.72 16.41 -7.43
N TYR A 66 20.30 16.46 -6.24
CA TYR A 66 19.58 16.17 -5.02
C TYR A 66 18.37 17.12 -4.87
N GLY A 67 17.25 16.58 -4.44
CA GLY A 67 16.02 17.30 -4.18
C GLY A 67 15.56 17.19 -2.72
N PRO A 68 14.32 17.59 -2.44
CA PRO A 68 13.78 17.55 -1.08
C PRO A 68 13.63 16.11 -0.58
N MET A 69 14.01 15.89 0.67
CA MET A 69 13.90 14.57 1.33
C MET A 69 12.45 14.13 1.50
N GLN A 70 11.50 15.06 1.59
CA GLN A 70 10.06 14.80 1.68
C GLN A 70 9.47 14.26 0.39
N GLY A 71 10.12 14.52 -0.75
CA GLY A 71 9.63 14.19 -2.08
C GLY A 71 9.09 15.42 -2.82
N ASP A 72 8.42 15.21 -3.94
CA ASP A 72 7.86 16.26 -4.77
C ASP A 72 6.64 16.90 -4.10
N ALA A 73 6.72 18.22 -3.87
CA ALA A 73 5.67 18.96 -3.15
C ALA A 73 4.35 19.00 -3.94
N ARG A 74 4.41 19.08 -5.29
CA ARG A 74 3.19 19.09 -6.10
C ARG A 74 2.48 17.76 -6.08
N LEU A 75 3.24 16.65 -6.13
CA LEU A 75 2.67 15.31 -5.95
C LEU A 75 1.99 15.16 -4.59
N ALA A 76 2.65 15.63 -3.53
CA ALA A 76 2.07 15.57 -2.19
C ALA A 76 0.75 16.35 -2.10
N GLU A 77 0.73 17.57 -2.65
CA GLU A 77 -0.47 18.42 -2.70
C GLU A 77 -1.62 17.74 -3.46
N LEU A 78 -1.36 17.25 -4.67
CA LEU A 78 -2.36 16.56 -5.50
C LEU A 78 -2.90 15.30 -4.82
N THR A 79 -2.01 14.55 -4.17
CA THR A 79 -2.41 13.36 -3.40
C THR A 79 -3.34 13.75 -2.24
N LEU A 80 -2.98 14.74 -1.43
CA LEU A 80 -3.83 15.24 -0.34
C LEU A 80 -5.18 15.75 -0.82
N GLN A 81 -5.19 16.51 -1.92
CA GLN A 81 -6.44 16.99 -2.53
C GLN A 81 -7.36 15.84 -2.91
N ARG A 82 -6.80 14.76 -3.51
CA ARG A 82 -7.58 13.58 -3.87
C ARG A 82 -8.10 12.85 -2.65
N LEU A 83 -7.27 12.61 -1.63
CA LEU A 83 -7.67 11.94 -0.40
C LEU A 83 -8.81 12.69 0.32
N SER A 84 -8.75 14.01 0.37
CA SER A 84 -9.81 14.82 0.95
C SER A 84 -11.09 14.82 0.12
N LYS A 85 -11.00 15.04 -1.22
CA LYS A 85 -12.17 15.21 -2.09
C LYS A 85 -12.87 13.90 -2.42
N VAL A 86 -12.11 12.84 -2.70
CA VAL A 86 -12.64 11.56 -3.20
C VAL A 86 -12.86 10.57 -2.07
N HIS A 87 -11.94 10.51 -1.12
CA HIS A 87 -12.01 9.57 0.00
C HIS A 87 -12.55 10.19 1.28
N HIS A 88 -12.90 11.49 1.27
CA HIS A 88 -13.48 12.23 2.41
C HIS A 88 -12.65 12.15 3.69
N MET A 89 -11.32 12.09 3.55
CA MET A 89 -10.42 12.03 4.69
C MET A 89 -10.25 13.42 5.33
N ASN A 90 -10.29 13.48 6.66
CA ASN A 90 -9.87 14.66 7.40
C ASN A 90 -8.35 14.76 7.39
N LEU A 91 -7.82 15.90 6.96
CA LEU A 91 -6.38 16.17 6.86
C LEU A 91 -5.82 16.98 8.03
N GLU A 92 -6.65 17.41 8.97
CA GLU A 92 -6.19 18.19 10.13
C GLU A 92 -5.28 17.35 11.02
N GLY A 93 -4.08 17.86 11.32
CA GLY A 93 -3.06 17.14 12.12
C GLY A 93 -2.46 15.90 11.43
N GLN A 94 -2.61 15.80 10.09
CA GLN A 94 -2.10 14.68 9.32
C GLN A 94 -0.87 15.09 8.50
N GLY A 95 0.14 14.21 8.51
CA GLY A 95 1.29 14.28 7.63
C GLY A 95 1.16 13.30 6.45
N LEU A 96 1.82 13.63 5.34
CA LEU A 96 1.95 12.76 4.18
C LEU A 96 3.43 12.51 3.85
N ILE A 97 3.79 11.26 3.58
CA ILE A 97 5.11 10.87 3.09
C ILE A 97 4.98 10.19 1.72
N ILE A 98 5.78 10.62 0.75
CA ILE A 98 5.92 9.91 -0.54
C ILE A 98 6.98 8.82 -0.41
N SER A 99 6.71 7.66 -0.99
CA SER A 99 7.53 6.45 -0.85
C SER A 99 7.79 5.75 -2.18
N ASN A 100 8.78 4.84 -2.17
CA ASN A 100 9.10 3.97 -3.31
C ASN A 100 8.08 2.83 -3.46
N GLY A 101 6.82 3.20 -3.77
CA GLY A 101 5.66 2.34 -3.70
C GLY A 101 5.29 1.98 -2.26
N ALA A 102 4.07 1.49 -2.04
CA ALA A 102 3.59 1.08 -0.71
C ALA A 102 4.48 0.02 -0.05
N GLY A 103 5.21 -0.79 -0.84
CA GLY A 103 6.10 -1.82 -0.30
C GLY A 103 7.24 -1.30 0.59
N GLN A 104 7.73 -0.07 0.37
CA GLN A 104 8.72 0.54 1.27
C GLN A 104 8.14 0.81 2.66
N LEU A 105 6.87 1.22 2.70
CA LEU A 105 6.18 1.55 3.95
C LEU A 105 5.96 0.33 4.83
N LEU A 106 5.76 -0.86 4.23
CA LEU A 106 5.68 -2.12 4.97
C LEU A 106 6.93 -2.40 5.82
N GLY A 107 8.11 -1.94 5.35
CA GLY A 107 9.34 -2.04 6.13
C GLY A 107 9.51 -0.93 7.16
N LEU A 108 9.14 0.30 6.82
CA LEU A 108 9.38 1.47 7.68
C LEU A 108 8.43 1.51 8.88
N VAL A 109 7.14 1.19 8.69
CA VAL A 109 6.14 1.27 9.76
C VAL A 109 6.48 0.36 10.94
N PRO A 110 6.73 -0.96 10.78
CA PRO A 110 7.07 -1.80 11.92
C PRO A 110 8.37 -1.39 12.62
N ILE A 111 9.38 -0.88 11.88
CA ILE A 111 10.61 -0.37 12.52
C ILE A 111 10.33 0.87 13.38
N THR A 112 9.32 1.67 13.01
CA THR A 112 8.98 2.91 13.73
C THR A 112 8.13 2.65 14.96
N VAL A 113 7.17 1.69 14.88
CA VAL A 113 6.13 1.54 15.92
C VAL A 113 6.26 0.29 16.77
N CYS A 114 7.16 -0.66 16.41
CA CYS A 114 7.32 -1.92 17.15
C CYS A 114 8.69 -2.04 17.79
N GLU A 115 8.70 -2.69 18.95
CA GLU A 115 9.91 -3.27 19.56
C GLU A 115 9.98 -4.78 19.28
N PRO A 116 11.17 -5.40 19.34
CA PRO A 116 11.30 -6.86 19.23
C PRO A 116 10.43 -7.58 20.28
N GLY A 117 9.58 -8.50 19.79
CA GLY A 117 8.64 -9.25 20.62
C GLY A 117 7.23 -8.71 20.67
N ASP A 118 6.99 -7.49 20.19
CA ASP A 118 5.64 -6.94 19.98
C ASP A 118 4.84 -7.77 18.96
N GLU A 119 3.53 -7.63 18.99
CA GLU A 119 2.62 -8.35 18.12
C GLU A 119 1.96 -7.40 17.09
N VAL A 120 1.88 -7.87 15.85
CA VAL A 120 1.13 -7.22 14.77
C VAL A 120 0.04 -8.17 14.31
N TYR A 121 -1.21 -7.74 14.44
CA TYR A 121 -2.38 -8.52 14.05
C TYR A 121 -2.67 -8.32 12.56
N MET A 122 -2.94 -9.40 11.86
CA MET A 122 -3.25 -9.38 10.43
C MET A 122 -4.16 -10.56 10.07
N ASP A 123 -4.83 -10.50 8.93
CA ASP A 123 -5.59 -11.65 8.44
C ASP A 123 -4.69 -12.90 8.39
N ASP A 124 -5.22 -14.07 8.70
CA ASP A 124 -4.48 -15.36 8.67
C ASP A 124 -3.98 -15.71 7.27
N TYR A 125 -4.69 -15.22 6.22
CA TYR A 125 -4.20 -15.19 4.84
C TYR A 125 -3.97 -13.73 4.44
N THR A 126 -2.73 -13.30 4.31
CA THR A 126 -2.41 -11.91 3.98
C THR A 126 -1.16 -11.77 3.12
N PHE A 127 -0.85 -10.55 2.73
CA PHE A 127 0.29 -10.25 1.85
C PHE A 127 1.62 -10.64 2.51
N THR A 128 2.33 -11.57 1.90
CA THR A 128 3.55 -12.18 2.45
C THR A 128 4.64 -11.15 2.80
N SER A 129 4.73 -10.05 2.04
CA SER A 129 5.73 -9.01 2.32
C SER A 129 5.45 -8.29 3.64
N ALA A 130 4.18 -8.11 4.03
CA ALA A 130 3.82 -7.54 5.33
C ALA A 130 4.27 -8.47 6.47
N ILE A 131 4.00 -9.77 6.35
CA ILE A 131 4.45 -10.79 7.32
C ILE A 131 5.97 -10.74 7.49
N ASN A 132 6.71 -10.73 6.38
CA ASN A 132 8.17 -10.72 6.41
C ASN A 132 8.74 -9.43 6.99
N SER A 133 8.13 -8.29 6.71
CA SER A 133 8.56 -6.99 7.24
C SER A 133 8.43 -6.94 8.77
N VAL A 134 7.33 -7.43 9.32
CA VAL A 134 7.13 -7.56 10.76
C VAL A 134 8.17 -8.48 11.39
N ARG A 135 8.40 -9.65 10.81
CA ARG A 135 9.39 -10.63 11.30
C ARG A 135 10.82 -10.11 11.23
N ASN A 136 11.18 -9.37 10.20
CA ASN A 136 12.51 -8.77 10.04
C ASN A 136 12.81 -7.75 11.13
N MET A 137 11.79 -7.09 11.67
CA MET A 137 11.92 -6.20 12.81
C MET A 137 12.13 -6.97 14.14
N GLY A 138 11.80 -8.25 14.18
CA GLY A 138 11.81 -9.08 15.40
C GLY A 138 10.46 -9.08 16.12
N ALA A 139 9.45 -8.45 15.56
CA ALA A 139 8.07 -8.53 16.02
C ALA A 139 7.38 -9.81 15.53
N LYS A 140 6.24 -10.15 16.12
CA LYS A 140 5.45 -11.33 15.79
C LYS A 140 4.29 -10.95 14.88
N ALA A 141 4.23 -11.53 13.69
CA ALA A 141 3.05 -11.52 12.86
C ALA A 141 2.05 -12.55 13.40
N VAL A 142 0.91 -12.10 13.87
CA VAL A 142 -0.15 -12.92 14.46
C VAL A 142 -1.33 -12.96 13.52
N GLY A 143 -1.61 -14.13 12.92
CA GLY A 143 -2.76 -14.34 12.05
C GLY A 143 -4.06 -14.40 12.87
N ILE A 144 -5.03 -13.59 12.49
CA ILE A 144 -6.38 -13.58 13.05
C ILE A 144 -7.31 -14.27 12.07
N LYS A 145 -8.15 -15.16 12.54
CA LYS A 145 -9.11 -15.88 11.71
C LYS A 145 -10.02 -14.92 10.93
N THR A 146 -10.32 -15.32 9.71
CA THR A 146 -11.17 -14.59 8.79
C THR A 146 -12.42 -15.40 8.43
N ASP A 147 -13.47 -14.70 8.04
CA ASP A 147 -14.68 -15.23 7.40
C ASP A 147 -14.89 -14.57 6.03
N GLU A 148 -16.05 -14.71 5.42
CA GLU A 148 -16.41 -14.09 4.14
C GLU A 148 -16.42 -12.56 4.15
N PHE A 149 -16.34 -11.94 5.33
CA PHE A 149 -16.28 -10.48 5.53
C PHE A 149 -14.90 -9.98 5.99
N GLY A 150 -13.90 -10.87 6.04
CA GLY A 150 -12.53 -10.58 6.49
C GLY A 150 -12.30 -10.90 7.97
N MET A 151 -11.39 -10.18 8.63
CA MET A 151 -10.99 -10.42 10.01
C MET A 151 -12.18 -10.50 10.97
N ILE A 152 -12.25 -11.56 11.77
CA ILE A 152 -13.31 -11.77 12.77
C ILE A 152 -13.01 -10.93 14.03
N PRO A 153 -13.90 -9.97 14.42
CA PRO A 153 -13.64 -9.06 15.53
C PRO A 153 -13.42 -9.76 16.87
N SER A 154 -14.18 -10.80 17.17
CA SER A 154 -14.02 -11.55 18.43
C SER A 154 -12.67 -12.28 18.54
N GLU A 155 -12.12 -12.75 17.43
CA GLU A 155 -10.78 -13.36 17.40
C GLU A 155 -9.68 -12.29 17.53
N LEU A 156 -9.87 -11.11 16.91
CA LEU A 156 -8.98 -9.96 17.11
C LEU A 156 -8.99 -9.50 18.56
N GLU A 157 -10.17 -9.33 19.16
CA GLU A 157 -10.28 -8.89 20.55
C GLU A 157 -9.61 -9.87 21.50
N LYS A 158 -9.80 -11.17 21.28
CA LYS A 158 -9.13 -12.23 22.05
C LYS A 158 -7.60 -12.13 21.95
N ALA A 159 -7.06 -11.87 20.76
CA ALA A 159 -5.62 -11.69 20.56
C ALA A 159 -5.11 -10.40 21.26
N ALA A 160 -5.87 -9.30 21.15
CA ALA A 160 -5.52 -8.01 21.72
C ALA A 160 -5.45 -8.02 23.25
N GLN A 161 -6.13 -8.96 23.92
CA GLN A 161 -6.03 -9.17 25.38
C GLN A 161 -4.63 -9.54 25.85
N SER A 162 -3.72 -9.96 24.96
CA SER A 162 -2.31 -10.21 25.30
C SER A 162 -1.60 -8.94 25.78
N GLY A 163 -2.09 -7.76 25.41
CA GLY A 163 -1.47 -6.46 25.71
C GLY A 163 -0.15 -6.20 24.98
N LYS A 164 0.21 -7.04 23.98
CA LYS A 164 1.46 -6.94 23.20
C LYS A 164 1.25 -6.38 21.79
N GLY A 165 0.00 -6.16 21.39
CA GLY A 165 -0.35 -5.62 20.10
C GLY A 165 0.14 -4.19 19.92
N LYS A 166 0.63 -3.84 18.72
CA LYS A 166 0.99 -2.48 18.33
C LYS A 166 0.10 -1.93 17.23
N TYR A 167 -0.15 -2.75 16.21
CA TYR A 167 -1.06 -2.34 15.14
C TYR A 167 -1.72 -3.54 14.48
N ILE A 168 -2.80 -3.23 13.75
CA ILE A 168 -3.53 -4.17 12.90
C ILE A 168 -3.19 -3.81 11.46
N TYR A 169 -2.64 -4.76 10.70
CA TYR A 169 -2.41 -4.62 9.25
C TYR A 169 -3.59 -5.19 8.48
N LEU A 170 -4.20 -4.39 7.62
CA LEU A 170 -5.38 -4.74 6.83
C LEU A 170 -5.25 -4.29 5.38
N ILE A 171 -5.77 -5.11 4.46
CA ILE A 171 -6.09 -4.75 3.08
C ILE A 171 -7.61 -4.81 2.94
N PRO A 172 -8.35 -3.74 3.30
CA PRO A 172 -9.80 -3.83 3.48
C PRO A 172 -10.60 -3.86 2.17
N ASN A 173 -9.97 -3.51 1.05
CA ASN A 173 -10.57 -3.55 -0.29
C ASN A 173 -9.85 -4.60 -1.15
N PHE A 174 -10.59 -5.62 -1.64
CA PHE A 174 -10.03 -6.65 -2.51
C PHE A 174 -8.77 -7.30 -1.93
N GLN A 175 -8.90 -7.76 -0.70
CA GLN A 175 -7.82 -8.32 0.12
C GLN A 175 -6.92 -9.27 -0.67
N ASN A 176 -5.63 -9.12 -0.52
CA ASN A 176 -4.65 -10.00 -1.15
C ASN A 176 -4.19 -11.08 -0.14
N PRO A 177 -4.49 -12.39 -0.36
CA PRO A 177 -4.90 -12.97 -1.66
C PRO A 177 -6.39 -13.33 -1.79
N THR A 178 -7.24 -13.07 -0.81
CA THR A 178 -8.61 -13.64 -0.74
C THR A 178 -9.62 -12.95 -1.66
N GLY A 179 -9.36 -11.70 -2.08
CA GLY A 179 -10.29 -10.88 -2.86
C GLY A 179 -11.45 -10.29 -2.03
N ILE A 180 -11.53 -10.56 -0.74
CA ILE A 180 -12.60 -10.07 0.14
C ILE A 180 -12.55 -8.55 0.24
N THR A 181 -13.73 -7.92 0.22
CA THR A 181 -13.90 -6.51 0.63
C THR A 181 -14.62 -6.47 1.96
N MET A 182 -13.97 -5.90 2.97
CA MET A 182 -14.51 -5.76 4.31
C MET A 182 -15.64 -4.73 4.32
N PRO A 183 -16.87 -5.12 4.73
CA PRO A 183 -17.99 -4.19 4.81
C PRO A 183 -17.81 -3.14 5.92
N LEU A 184 -18.51 -2.01 5.80
CA LEU A 184 -18.35 -0.86 6.70
C LEU A 184 -18.56 -1.22 8.18
N GLU A 185 -19.58 -2.01 8.49
CA GLU A 185 -19.85 -2.38 9.89
C GLU A 185 -18.70 -3.19 10.50
N ARG A 186 -18.11 -4.11 9.71
CA ARG A 186 -16.92 -4.86 10.15
C ARG A 186 -15.71 -3.92 10.38
N ARG A 187 -15.53 -2.90 9.53
CA ARG A 187 -14.49 -1.88 9.74
C ARG A 187 -14.70 -1.12 11.05
N LYS A 188 -15.95 -0.73 11.36
CA LYS A 188 -16.27 -0.06 12.62
C LYS A 188 -16.04 -0.93 13.85
N GLU A 189 -16.39 -2.22 13.79
CA GLU A 189 -16.10 -3.17 14.88
C GLU A 189 -14.61 -3.30 15.14
N ILE A 190 -13.80 -3.47 14.10
CA ILE A 190 -12.34 -3.54 14.20
C ILE A 190 -11.75 -2.22 14.73
N TYR A 191 -12.25 -1.07 14.26
CA TYR A 191 -11.83 0.23 14.75
C TYR A 191 -12.12 0.40 16.25
N ALA A 192 -13.30 -0.02 16.72
CA ALA A 192 -13.64 0.02 18.13
C ALA A 192 -12.70 -0.85 19.00
N ILE A 193 -12.28 -2.02 18.49
CA ILE A 193 -11.29 -2.86 19.16
C ILE A 193 -9.93 -2.18 19.16
N ALA A 194 -9.51 -1.59 18.05
CA ALA A 194 -8.26 -0.84 17.97
C ALA A 194 -8.24 0.32 18.98
N SER A 195 -9.35 1.07 19.11
CA SER A 195 -9.52 2.12 20.13
C SER A 195 -9.41 1.56 21.56
N LYS A 196 -10.13 0.49 21.85
CA LYS A 196 -10.16 -0.13 23.17
C LYS A 196 -8.79 -0.63 23.66
N TYR A 197 -7.96 -1.15 22.73
CA TYR A 197 -6.66 -1.76 23.05
C TYR A 197 -5.46 -0.90 22.63
N ASP A 198 -5.70 0.37 22.31
CA ASP A 198 -4.68 1.35 21.91
C ASP A 198 -3.77 0.84 20.77
N LEU A 199 -4.39 0.35 19.71
CA LEU A 199 -3.71 -0.16 18.52
C LEU A 199 -3.79 0.87 17.39
N PHE A 200 -2.72 1.00 16.60
CA PHE A 200 -2.81 1.61 15.28
C PHE A 200 -3.50 0.67 14.30
N ILE A 201 -4.09 1.23 13.24
CA ILE A 201 -4.52 0.49 12.06
C ILE A 201 -3.64 0.91 10.90
N TYR A 202 -2.94 -0.05 10.28
CA TYR A 202 -2.27 0.14 8.99
C TYR A 202 -3.23 -0.31 7.90
N GLU A 203 -3.89 0.64 7.25
CA GLU A 203 -4.79 0.42 6.14
C GLU A 203 -4.02 0.47 4.83
N ASP A 204 -3.77 -0.69 4.21
CA ASP A 204 -3.11 -0.81 2.91
C ASP A 204 -4.16 -0.91 1.79
N ASP A 205 -4.32 0.15 1.00
CA ASP A 205 -5.39 0.26 0.00
C ASP A 205 -4.87 0.54 -1.42
N PRO A 206 -4.17 -0.42 -2.04
CA PRO A 206 -3.70 -0.26 -3.42
C PRO A 206 -4.79 -0.52 -4.47
N TYR A 207 -5.98 -1.01 -4.09
CA TYR A 207 -7.00 -1.50 -5.01
C TYR A 207 -8.33 -0.74 -4.96
N GLY A 208 -8.58 0.07 -3.94
CA GLY A 208 -9.87 0.70 -3.71
C GLY A 208 -10.38 1.51 -4.90
N GLU A 209 -9.48 2.23 -5.58
CA GLU A 209 -9.84 3.09 -6.73
C GLU A 209 -10.11 2.32 -8.04
N ILE A 210 -9.70 1.06 -8.15
CA ILE A 210 -9.95 0.24 -9.35
C ILE A 210 -11.21 -0.64 -9.24
N ARG A 211 -12.08 -0.36 -8.29
CA ARG A 211 -13.38 -1.04 -8.11
C ARG A 211 -14.25 -0.86 -9.36
N PHE A 212 -14.63 -1.97 -10.00
CA PHE A 212 -15.48 -1.96 -11.19
C PHE A 212 -16.89 -2.53 -10.96
N ALA A 213 -17.21 -2.98 -9.74
CA ALA A 213 -18.53 -3.47 -9.35
C ALA A 213 -18.77 -3.23 -7.85
N GLY A 214 -20.03 -3.10 -7.46
CA GLY A 214 -20.45 -2.77 -6.10
C GLY A 214 -20.23 -1.30 -5.75
N GLU A 215 -20.55 -0.94 -4.51
CA GLU A 215 -20.44 0.43 -4.01
C GLU A 215 -19.11 0.68 -3.31
N HIS A 216 -18.70 1.94 -3.25
CA HIS A 216 -17.53 2.35 -2.49
C HIS A 216 -17.79 2.14 -0.98
N VAL A 217 -16.83 1.52 -0.29
CA VAL A 217 -16.88 1.37 1.16
C VAL A 217 -15.93 2.38 1.79
N PRO A 218 -16.41 3.24 2.71
CA PRO A 218 -15.56 4.21 3.41
C PRO A 218 -14.32 3.56 4.02
N THR A 219 -13.16 4.17 3.83
CA THR A 219 -11.88 3.71 4.40
C THR A 219 -11.87 3.88 5.92
N PHE A 220 -11.04 3.12 6.64
CA PHE A 220 -10.84 3.36 8.08
C PHE A 220 -10.39 4.80 8.33
N LYS A 221 -9.49 5.32 7.49
CA LYS A 221 -8.99 6.70 7.60
C LYS A 221 -10.07 7.75 7.45
N SER A 222 -11.13 7.50 6.65
CA SER A 222 -12.20 8.47 6.41
C SER A 222 -13.10 8.72 7.63
N PHE A 223 -13.14 7.78 8.59
CA PHE A 223 -13.88 7.93 9.84
C PHE A 223 -13.00 7.86 11.10
N ASP A 224 -11.68 7.98 10.92
CA ASP A 224 -10.70 8.04 12.01
C ASP A 224 -10.84 9.36 12.78
N THR A 225 -11.34 9.30 14.00
CA THR A 225 -11.49 10.44 14.91
C THR A 225 -10.46 10.48 16.03
N GLU A 226 -9.59 9.46 16.12
CA GLU A 226 -8.63 9.29 17.21
C GLU A 226 -7.17 9.32 16.74
N ASN A 227 -6.95 9.65 15.47
CA ASN A 227 -5.60 9.70 14.88
C ASN A 227 -4.82 8.37 14.99
N ARG A 228 -5.52 7.23 14.82
CA ARG A 228 -4.92 5.89 14.93
C ARG A 228 -4.78 5.13 13.61
N VAL A 229 -5.18 5.73 12.46
CA VAL A 229 -5.09 5.08 11.16
C VAL A 229 -3.93 5.64 10.35
N LEU A 230 -3.05 4.74 9.91
CA LEU A 230 -2.01 4.97 8.91
C LEU A 230 -2.53 4.43 7.57
N TYR A 231 -2.88 5.32 6.65
CA TYR A 231 -3.42 4.95 5.33
C TYR A 231 -2.32 4.94 4.28
N ALA A 232 -2.06 3.76 3.71
CA ALA A 232 -1.09 3.56 2.64
C ALA A 232 -1.80 3.41 1.29
N GLY A 233 -1.41 4.26 0.34
CA GLY A 233 -1.89 4.20 -1.04
C GLY A 233 -0.76 4.04 -2.04
N SER A 234 -1.11 3.72 -3.28
CA SER A 234 -0.12 3.49 -4.34
C SER A 234 -0.68 3.82 -5.72
N TYR A 235 0.14 4.45 -6.55
CA TYR A 235 -0.13 4.65 -7.98
C TYR A 235 0.23 3.44 -8.85
N SER A 236 0.72 2.35 -8.22
CA SER A 236 1.17 1.15 -8.96
C SER A 236 0.05 0.43 -9.70
N LYS A 237 -1.18 0.48 -9.20
CA LYS A 237 -2.32 -0.23 -9.79
C LYS A 237 -3.22 0.68 -10.62
N THR A 238 -3.12 1.97 -10.40
CA THR A 238 -3.91 3.00 -11.08
C THR A 238 -3.19 3.66 -12.25
N LEU A 239 -1.85 3.75 -12.21
CA LEU A 239 -1.03 4.31 -13.30
C LEU A 239 0.00 3.31 -13.81
N SER A 240 1.05 3.04 -13.02
CA SER A 240 2.13 2.14 -13.44
C SER A 240 2.90 1.60 -12.24
N ALA A 241 3.05 0.29 -12.19
CA ALA A 241 3.86 -0.36 -11.16
C ALA A 241 5.35 -0.04 -11.30
N GLY A 242 5.83 0.26 -12.51
CA GLY A 242 7.23 0.60 -12.80
C GLY A 242 7.66 1.97 -12.27
N LEU A 243 6.74 2.92 -12.10
CA LEU A 243 7.04 4.26 -11.57
C LEU A 243 7.41 4.24 -10.08
N ARG A 244 7.02 3.20 -9.34
CA ARG A 244 7.35 3.02 -7.92
C ARG A 244 6.97 4.21 -7.04
N VAL A 245 5.76 4.73 -7.17
CA VAL A 245 5.24 5.84 -6.36
C VAL A 245 4.11 5.34 -5.47
N GLY A 246 4.24 5.58 -4.18
CA GLY A 246 3.23 5.33 -3.16
C GLY A 246 3.30 6.41 -2.09
N PHE A 247 2.41 6.36 -1.12
CA PHE A 247 2.34 7.34 -0.05
C PHE A 247 1.74 6.74 1.23
N LEU A 248 1.99 7.41 2.36
CA LEU A 248 1.39 7.13 3.65
C LEU A 248 0.84 8.42 4.24
N LEU A 249 -0.43 8.41 4.62
CA LEU A 249 -1.10 9.47 5.38
C LEU A 249 -1.33 8.99 6.82
N GLY A 250 -1.03 9.82 7.79
CA GLY A 250 -1.24 9.48 9.20
C GLY A 250 -0.95 10.66 10.13
N PRO A 251 -1.00 10.47 11.47
CA PRO A 251 -0.68 11.50 12.43
C PRO A 251 0.69 12.12 12.16
N GLU A 252 0.77 13.45 12.22
CA GLU A 252 1.95 14.21 11.80
C GLU A 252 3.23 13.80 12.55
N ASP A 253 3.15 13.52 13.84
CA ASP A 253 4.28 13.08 14.67
C ASP A 253 4.79 11.67 14.26
N VAL A 254 3.88 10.74 13.97
CA VAL A 254 4.23 9.39 13.49
C VAL A 254 4.84 9.49 12.09
N ILE A 255 4.22 10.26 11.19
CA ILE A 255 4.73 10.48 9.83
C ILE A 255 6.10 11.16 9.87
N GLY A 256 6.31 12.15 10.74
CA GLY A 256 7.60 12.80 10.92
C GLY A 256 8.71 11.82 11.33
N THR A 257 8.39 10.89 12.23
CA THR A 257 9.32 9.84 12.67
C THR A 257 9.64 8.86 11.53
N ILE A 258 8.63 8.41 10.78
CA ILE A 258 8.82 7.54 9.60
C ILE A 258 9.65 8.26 8.52
N GLN A 259 9.41 9.56 8.31
CA GLN A 259 10.17 10.37 7.36
C GLN A 259 11.65 10.46 7.77
N ALA A 260 11.94 10.68 9.05
CA ALA A 260 13.32 10.72 9.54
C ALA A 260 14.02 9.36 9.34
N LEU A 261 13.35 8.26 9.64
CA LEU A 261 13.87 6.90 9.39
C LEU A 261 14.11 6.65 7.89
N LYS A 262 13.16 7.04 7.03
CA LYS A 262 13.31 6.94 5.57
C LYS A 262 14.54 7.70 5.09
N ASN A 263 14.73 8.93 5.56
CA ASN A 263 15.87 9.75 5.18
C ASN A 263 17.22 9.12 5.56
N ASN A 264 17.28 8.49 6.74
CA ASN A 264 18.48 7.83 7.22
C ASN A 264 18.78 6.50 6.51
N THR A 265 17.77 5.82 5.97
CA THR A 265 17.92 4.49 5.37
C THR A 265 18.00 4.53 3.84
N ALA A 266 17.21 5.36 3.20
CA ALA A 266 17.08 5.41 1.74
C ALA A 266 17.45 6.77 1.13
N GLY A 267 17.60 7.81 1.97
CA GLY A 267 17.82 9.16 1.49
C GLY A 267 16.65 9.70 0.69
N GLN A 268 16.99 10.54 -0.28
CA GLN A 268 16.04 11.09 -1.23
C GLN A 268 15.54 10.00 -2.19
N MET A 269 14.22 9.98 -2.43
CA MET A 269 13.62 9.14 -3.47
C MET A 269 13.80 9.77 -4.86
N PRO A 270 13.88 8.99 -5.95
CA PRO A 270 13.97 9.52 -7.31
C PRO A 270 12.85 10.53 -7.58
N LEU A 271 13.21 11.78 -7.91
CA LEU A 271 12.23 12.83 -8.21
C LEU A 271 11.58 12.65 -9.58
N VAL A 272 12.29 12.06 -10.53
CA VAL A 272 11.80 11.91 -11.90
C VAL A 272 10.45 11.20 -11.94
N THR A 273 10.31 10.07 -11.29
CA THR A 273 9.05 9.30 -11.28
C THR A 273 7.94 10.01 -10.50
N GLN A 274 8.29 10.73 -9.44
CA GLN A 274 7.34 11.55 -8.67
C GLN A 274 6.79 12.69 -9.51
N LYS A 275 7.67 13.41 -10.25
CA LYS A 275 7.28 14.49 -11.15
C LYS A 275 6.43 13.98 -12.32
N VAL A 276 6.73 12.79 -12.87
CA VAL A 276 5.89 12.14 -13.89
C VAL A 276 4.48 11.91 -13.34
N VAL A 277 4.36 11.33 -12.15
CA VAL A 277 3.04 11.11 -11.53
C VAL A 277 2.33 12.43 -11.25
N ALA A 278 3.02 13.44 -10.71
CA ALA A 278 2.45 14.77 -10.48
C ALA A 278 1.95 15.39 -11.77
N HIS A 279 2.76 15.36 -12.84
CA HIS A 279 2.37 15.89 -14.15
C HIS A 279 1.13 15.18 -14.71
N VAL A 280 1.08 13.84 -14.62
CA VAL A 280 -0.10 13.07 -15.05
C VAL A 280 -1.33 13.50 -14.27
N LEU A 281 -1.26 13.56 -12.93
CA LEU A 281 -2.40 13.96 -12.10
C LEU A 281 -2.89 15.39 -12.37
N ASP A 282 -1.99 16.28 -12.78
CA ASP A 282 -2.29 17.70 -13.05
C ASP A 282 -2.90 17.94 -14.43
N HIS A 283 -2.58 17.11 -15.43
CA HIS A 283 -2.84 17.40 -16.83
C HIS A 283 -3.85 16.47 -17.49
N ILE A 284 -4.29 15.41 -16.82
CA ILE A 284 -5.33 14.54 -17.34
C ILE A 284 -6.58 14.53 -16.45
N ASP A 285 -7.70 14.17 -17.04
CA ASP A 285 -8.87 13.73 -16.26
C ASP A 285 -8.57 12.33 -15.67
N TYR A 286 -8.04 12.34 -14.43
CA TYR A 286 -7.64 11.12 -13.76
C TYR A 286 -8.82 10.20 -13.45
N ASP A 287 -10.01 10.75 -13.21
CA ASP A 287 -11.21 9.95 -12.97
C ASP A 287 -11.69 9.26 -14.25
N ALA A 288 -11.62 9.94 -15.40
CA ALA A 288 -11.88 9.31 -16.68
C ALA A 288 -10.85 8.22 -17.02
N HIS A 289 -9.57 8.41 -16.65
CA HIS A 289 -8.56 7.36 -16.77
C HIS A 289 -8.92 6.15 -15.90
N LEU A 290 -9.29 6.34 -14.63
CA LEU A 290 -9.70 5.26 -13.73
C LEU A 290 -10.92 4.49 -14.26
N GLU A 291 -11.88 5.18 -14.89
CA GLU A 291 -13.01 4.52 -15.55
C GLU A 291 -12.55 3.57 -16.66
N ASN A 292 -11.54 3.96 -17.45
CA ASN A 292 -10.97 3.07 -18.45
C ASN A 292 -10.26 1.87 -17.83
N VAL A 293 -9.48 2.08 -16.74
CA VAL A 293 -8.84 1.02 -15.99
C VAL A 293 -9.89 0.02 -15.46
N ARG A 294 -10.97 0.52 -14.86
CA ARG A 294 -12.09 -0.30 -14.35
C ARG A 294 -12.75 -1.14 -15.44
N LYS A 295 -12.98 -0.56 -16.63
CA LYS A 295 -13.53 -1.28 -17.81
C LYS A 295 -12.62 -2.42 -18.24
N VAL A 296 -11.30 -2.19 -18.29
CA VAL A 296 -10.31 -3.23 -18.63
C VAL A 296 -10.40 -4.38 -17.64
N TYR A 297 -10.34 -4.10 -16.32
CA TYR A 297 -10.37 -5.15 -15.30
C TYR A 297 -11.72 -5.86 -15.23
N LYS A 298 -12.83 -5.12 -15.42
CA LYS A 298 -14.16 -5.74 -15.50
C LYS A 298 -14.23 -6.76 -16.65
N SER A 299 -13.76 -6.39 -17.83
CA SER A 299 -13.73 -7.27 -18.99
C SER A 299 -12.95 -8.57 -18.73
N LYS A 300 -11.77 -8.45 -18.08
CA LYS A 300 -10.95 -9.61 -17.71
C LYS A 300 -11.63 -10.48 -16.65
N CYS A 301 -12.23 -9.87 -15.63
CA CYS A 301 -13.01 -10.58 -14.62
C CYS A 301 -14.19 -11.33 -15.25
N ASP A 302 -14.99 -10.65 -16.09
CA ASP A 302 -16.13 -11.26 -16.77
C ASP A 302 -15.71 -12.44 -17.68
N ALA A 303 -14.52 -12.36 -18.30
CA ALA A 303 -13.96 -13.44 -19.09
C ALA A 303 -13.59 -14.66 -18.22
N MET A 304 -12.96 -14.44 -17.06
CA MET A 304 -12.64 -15.51 -16.11
C MET A 304 -13.90 -16.17 -15.55
N MET A 305 -14.87 -15.36 -15.09
CA MET A 305 -16.12 -15.86 -14.49
C MET A 305 -17.00 -16.64 -15.45
N ARG A 306 -16.76 -16.54 -16.78
CA ARG A 306 -17.46 -17.37 -17.77
C ARG A 306 -16.85 -18.77 -17.92
N VAL A 307 -15.61 -18.96 -17.46
CA VAL A 307 -14.86 -20.22 -17.61
C VAL A 307 -14.93 -21.05 -16.32
N PHE A 308 -15.01 -20.39 -15.17
CA PHE A 308 -15.13 -21.00 -13.84
C PHE A 308 -16.58 -20.98 -13.35
#